data_dae56c9247d7df8053d6baad5a331763
#
_entry.id   dae56c9247d7df8053d6baad5a331763
#
_cell.length_a   1.000
_cell.length_b   1.000
_cell.length_c   1.000
_cell.angle_alpha   90.00
_cell.angle_beta   90.00
_cell.angle_gamma   90.00
#
_symmetry.space_group_name_H-M   'P 1'
#
loop_
_entity.id
_entity.type
_entity.pdbx_description
1 polymer ?
#
loop_
_entity_poly.entity_id
_entity_poly.type
_entity_poly.pdbx_seq_one_letter_code
_entity_poly.pdbx_strand_id
1 'polypeptide(L)'
;MNKKTIRDVEVNGKTVFCRVDFNVPMSEGEVTDDTRIKAALPTIKHLTGNGAKVILASHLGRPKGEVVEDLRLDPVANRLSDVLGQTVTKTDEVHGAEVNKAISEMENGDVLLIENVRFHPGEEKNDAELAKAFADMADLYVNDAFGAAHRAHASTAGIAEYIPAVAGFLMEKEINVLGKALSNPERPFTAIIGGAKVKDKIGVIDNLIDKVDNLIIGGGLAYTFVKAQGHEIGKSLLEEDKIDLAKEYMKKAEEKGVNFLMPDDVVVADDFSDSANKEEVGIDSIPADWEALDIGPKTREKYAEVIKDSKLVIWNGPMGVFEIESFANGTKAVANALSETKGYTVIGGGDSAAAVEKFGYANDMDHVSTGGGASLEFMEGKDLPGVSLLNDK
;
A
#
# COMPACT_ATOMS: atom_id res chain seq x y z
N MET A 1 -6.56 -9.91 12.87
CA MET A 1 -7.87 -9.29 13.21
C MET A 1 -9.01 -10.24 12.90
N ASN A 2 -10.04 -10.24 13.76
CA ASN A 2 -11.16 -11.18 13.62
C ASN A 2 -12.39 -10.50 13.01
N LYS A 3 -12.26 -10.05 11.77
CA LYS A 3 -13.33 -9.36 11.04
C LYS A 3 -14.15 -10.32 10.18
N LYS A 4 -15.45 -10.09 10.10
CA LYS A 4 -16.30 -10.81 9.16
C LYS A 4 -15.92 -10.48 7.72
N THR A 5 -16.04 -11.46 6.86
CA THR A 5 -15.83 -11.34 5.43
C THR A 5 -17.08 -11.72 4.66
N ILE A 6 -17.04 -11.56 3.35
CA ILE A 6 -18.17 -11.99 2.50
C ILE A 6 -18.45 -13.49 2.56
N ARG A 7 -17.50 -14.30 3.09
CA ARG A 7 -17.73 -15.73 3.34
C ARG A 7 -18.66 -15.99 4.51
N ASP A 8 -18.76 -15.03 5.44
CA ASP A 8 -19.46 -15.19 6.73
C ASP A 8 -20.91 -14.73 6.68
N VAL A 9 -21.37 -14.22 5.53
CA VAL A 9 -22.70 -13.64 5.38
C VAL A 9 -23.45 -14.20 4.20
N GLU A 10 -24.77 -14.28 4.31
CA GLU A 10 -25.65 -14.65 3.20
C GLU A 10 -25.94 -13.41 2.35
N VAL A 11 -25.72 -13.53 1.03
CA VAL A 11 -25.90 -12.40 0.09
C VAL A 11 -26.95 -12.65 -0.98
N ASN A 12 -27.52 -13.86 -1.06
CA ASN A 12 -28.52 -14.18 -2.08
C ASN A 12 -29.74 -13.28 -2.00
N GLY A 13 -30.06 -12.63 -3.11
CA GLY A 13 -31.18 -11.70 -3.20
C GLY A 13 -30.94 -10.35 -2.55
N LYS A 14 -29.80 -10.15 -1.90
CA LYS A 14 -29.45 -8.90 -1.23
C LYS A 14 -28.81 -7.91 -2.17
N THR A 15 -29.04 -6.63 -1.90
CA THR A 15 -28.32 -5.54 -2.55
C THR A 15 -27.07 -5.21 -1.70
N VAL A 16 -25.91 -5.23 -2.33
CA VAL A 16 -24.63 -5.05 -1.66
C VAL A 16 -23.93 -3.81 -2.22
N PHE A 17 -23.60 -2.88 -1.33
CA PHE A 17 -22.76 -1.73 -1.67
C PHE A 17 -21.30 -2.14 -1.43
N CYS A 18 -20.51 -2.27 -2.51
CA CYS A 18 -19.14 -2.73 -2.44
C CYS A 18 -18.18 -1.58 -2.81
N ARG A 19 -17.42 -1.14 -1.81
CA ARG A 19 -16.38 -0.12 -2.03
C ARG A 19 -15.12 -0.78 -2.55
N VAL A 20 -14.75 -0.42 -3.76
CA VAL A 20 -13.54 -0.93 -4.45
C VAL A 20 -12.54 0.19 -4.68
N ASP A 21 -11.33 -0.15 -5.03
CA ASP A 21 -10.29 0.80 -5.43
C ASP A 21 -10.03 0.68 -6.92
N PHE A 22 -10.74 1.49 -7.69
CA PHE A 22 -10.58 1.63 -9.13
C PHE A 22 -9.89 2.93 -9.51
N ASN A 23 -9.06 3.45 -8.59
CA ASN A 23 -8.21 4.60 -8.86
C ASN A 23 -7.02 4.15 -9.73
N VAL A 24 -7.28 4.00 -11.01
CA VAL A 24 -6.37 3.41 -12.00
C VAL A 24 -5.69 4.50 -12.84
N PRO A 25 -4.51 4.21 -13.40
CA PRO A 25 -3.87 5.12 -14.35
C PRO A 25 -4.72 5.27 -15.61
N MET A 26 -4.86 6.50 -16.05
CA MET A 26 -5.64 6.88 -17.24
C MET A 26 -4.75 7.66 -18.21
N SER A 27 -4.99 7.48 -19.50
CA SER A 27 -4.38 8.28 -20.56
C SER A 27 -5.38 8.40 -21.72
N GLU A 28 -5.58 9.63 -22.17
CA GLU A 28 -6.46 9.92 -23.31
C GLU A 28 -7.85 9.29 -23.19
N GLY A 29 -8.42 9.31 -21.99
CA GLY A 29 -9.76 8.79 -21.72
C GLY A 29 -9.85 7.26 -21.62
N GLU A 30 -8.73 6.57 -21.56
CA GLU A 30 -8.69 5.12 -21.44
C GLU A 30 -7.88 4.65 -20.22
N VAL A 31 -8.28 3.49 -19.69
CA VAL A 31 -7.53 2.82 -18.60
C VAL A 31 -6.25 2.22 -19.19
N THR A 32 -5.09 2.64 -18.67
CA THR A 32 -3.78 2.15 -19.14
C THR A 32 -3.25 0.96 -18.36
N ASP A 33 -3.75 0.74 -17.14
CA ASP A 33 -3.40 -0.40 -16.28
C ASP A 33 -4.65 -0.83 -15.52
N ASP A 34 -5.08 -2.06 -15.73
CA ASP A 34 -6.30 -2.63 -15.14
C ASP A 34 -6.05 -3.57 -13.97
N THR A 35 -4.84 -3.58 -13.43
CA THR A 35 -4.44 -4.47 -12.33
C THR A 35 -5.39 -4.39 -11.14
N ARG A 36 -5.75 -3.17 -10.72
CA ARG A 36 -6.67 -2.96 -9.58
C ARG A 36 -8.08 -3.43 -9.88
N ILE A 37 -8.53 -3.27 -11.12
CA ILE A 37 -9.85 -3.75 -11.55
C ILE A 37 -9.88 -5.28 -11.48
N LYS A 38 -8.87 -5.95 -12.04
CA LYS A 38 -8.75 -7.41 -11.99
C LYS A 38 -8.63 -7.93 -10.56
N ALA A 39 -7.94 -7.21 -9.70
CA ALA A 39 -7.78 -7.59 -8.30
C ALA A 39 -9.11 -7.62 -7.53
N ALA A 40 -10.10 -6.83 -7.93
CA ALA A 40 -11.43 -6.82 -7.33
C ALA A 40 -12.36 -7.92 -7.86
N LEU A 41 -12.01 -8.59 -8.96
CA LEU A 41 -12.87 -9.59 -9.59
C LEU A 41 -13.27 -10.75 -8.65
N PRO A 42 -12.37 -11.33 -7.84
CA PRO A 42 -12.77 -12.41 -6.93
C PRO A 42 -13.91 -12.01 -5.99
N THR A 43 -13.87 -10.82 -5.42
CA THR A 43 -14.93 -10.29 -4.56
C THR A 43 -16.23 -10.08 -5.36
N ILE A 44 -16.15 -9.43 -6.51
CA ILE A 44 -17.33 -9.16 -7.36
C ILE A 44 -17.97 -10.48 -7.80
N LYS A 45 -17.18 -11.43 -8.29
CA LYS A 45 -17.68 -12.73 -8.77
C LYS A 45 -18.26 -13.58 -7.65
N HIS A 46 -17.72 -13.52 -6.44
CA HIS A 46 -18.29 -14.19 -5.28
C HIS A 46 -19.69 -13.65 -5.00
N LEU A 47 -19.85 -12.33 -4.99
CA LEU A 47 -21.12 -11.68 -4.72
C LEU A 47 -22.15 -11.98 -5.82
N THR A 48 -21.80 -11.78 -7.07
CA THR A 48 -22.71 -12.03 -8.21
C THR A 48 -23.05 -13.52 -8.34
N GLY A 49 -22.06 -14.38 -8.17
CA GLY A 49 -22.24 -15.84 -8.24
C GLY A 49 -23.10 -16.41 -7.14
N ASN A 50 -23.25 -15.70 -6.04
CA ASN A 50 -24.15 -16.06 -4.92
C ASN A 50 -25.47 -15.28 -4.94
N GLY A 51 -25.80 -14.65 -6.05
CA GLY A 51 -27.11 -14.04 -6.27
C GLY A 51 -27.30 -12.64 -5.70
N ALA A 52 -26.22 -11.92 -5.39
CA ALA A 52 -26.29 -10.54 -4.95
C ALA A 52 -26.51 -9.58 -6.11
N LYS A 53 -27.13 -8.45 -5.84
CA LYS A 53 -27.12 -7.26 -6.68
C LYS A 53 -26.00 -6.38 -6.20
N VAL A 54 -25.02 -6.09 -7.04
CA VAL A 54 -23.77 -5.43 -6.62
C VAL A 54 -23.72 -4.01 -7.10
N ILE A 55 -23.67 -3.07 -6.16
CA ILE A 55 -23.41 -1.65 -6.43
C ILE A 55 -21.93 -1.40 -6.10
N LEU A 56 -21.15 -1.06 -7.11
CA LEU A 56 -19.74 -0.71 -6.93
C LEU A 56 -19.59 0.80 -6.78
N ALA A 57 -18.70 1.20 -5.87
CA ALA A 57 -18.34 2.59 -5.65
C ALA A 57 -16.82 2.72 -5.57
N SER A 58 -16.28 3.72 -6.23
CA SER A 58 -14.85 4.04 -6.20
C SER A 58 -14.62 5.53 -6.40
N HIS A 59 -13.44 5.96 -5.97
CA HIS A 59 -12.91 7.25 -6.37
C HIS A 59 -11.96 7.08 -7.56
N LEU A 60 -11.70 8.17 -8.25
CA LEU A 60 -10.67 8.28 -9.29
C LEU A 60 -10.09 9.69 -9.22
N GLY A 61 -8.76 9.78 -8.99
CA GLY A 61 -8.07 11.05 -8.89
C GLY A 61 -8.50 11.93 -7.72
N ARG A 62 -8.36 13.23 -7.89
CA ARG A 62 -8.64 14.23 -6.84
C ARG A 62 -9.50 15.37 -7.38
N PRO A 63 -10.80 15.12 -7.64
CA PRO A 63 -11.70 16.14 -8.21
C PRO A 63 -12.17 17.19 -7.19
N LYS A 64 -11.90 17.00 -5.90
CA LYS A 64 -12.19 17.97 -4.83
C LYS A 64 -13.67 18.36 -4.68
N GLY A 65 -14.54 17.37 -4.80
CA GLY A 65 -15.98 17.58 -4.60
C GLY A 65 -16.71 18.23 -5.79
N GLU A 66 -16.10 18.20 -6.96
CA GLU A 66 -16.67 18.73 -8.19
C GLU A 66 -16.65 17.70 -9.30
N VAL A 67 -17.54 17.84 -10.27
CA VAL A 67 -17.54 17.01 -11.48
C VAL A 67 -16.38 17.42 -12.37
N VAL A 68 -15.49 16.47 -12.66
CA VAL A 68 -14.36 16.65 -13.58
C VAL A 68 -14.50 15.60 -14.67
N GLU A 69 -14.75 16.00 -15.90
CA GLU A 69 -15.06 15.09 -17.01
C GLU A 69 -13.99 14.00 -17.20
N ASP A 70 -12.71 14.36 -17.12
CA ASP A 70 -11.60 13.41 -17.27
C ASP A 70 -11.49 12.38 -16.14
N LEU A 71 -12.24 12.57 -15.05
CA LEU A 71 -12.24 11.69 -13.90
C LEU A 71 -13.56 10.92 -13.75
N ARG A 72 -14.40 10.92 -14.78
CA ARG A 72 -15.58 10.07 -14.82
C ARG A 72 -15.18 8.59 -14.90
N LEU A 73 -16.02 7.75 -14.33
CA LEU A 73 -15.74 6.29 -14.26
C LEU A 73 -16.24 5.51 -15.49
N ASP A 74 -16.73 6.19 -16.53
CA ASP A 74 -17.21 5.49 -17.73
C ASP A 74 -16.15 4.57 -18.36
N PRO A 75 -14.86 5.01 -18.53
CA PRO A 75 -13.82 4.11 -19.05
C PRO A 75 -13.55 2.91 -18.13
N VAL A 76 -13.66 3.10 -16.82
CA VAL A 76 -13.51 2.03 -15.82
C VAL A 76 -14.65 1.03 -15.95
N ALA A 77 -15.90 1.50 -16.12
CA ALA A 77 -17.06 0.64 -16.32
C ALA A 77 -16.91 -0.20 -17.58
N ASN A 78 -16.45 0.40 -18.67
CA ASN A 78 -16.20 -0.31 -19.93
C ASN A 78 -15.14 -1.40 -19.77
N ARG A 79 -14.02 -1.08 -19.11
CA ARG A 79 -12.96 -2.05 -18.88
C ARG A 79 -13.40 -3.17 -17.93
N LEU A 80 -14.14 -2.83 -16.89
CA LEU A 80 -14.70 -3.82 -15.97
C LEU A 80 -15.67 -4.77 -16.69
N SER A 81 -16.52 -4.25 -17.57
CA SER A 81 -17.43 -5.07 -18.38
C SER A 81 -16.68 -6.11 -19.20
N ASP A 82 -15.57 -5.69 -19.82
CA ASP A 82 -14.73 -6.58 -20.63
C ASP A 82 -14.10 -7.70 -19.79
N VAL A 83 -13.48 -7.36 -18.66
CA VAL A 83 -12.78 -8.34 -17.83
C VAL A 83 -13.73 -9.20 -16.98
N LEU A 84 -14.90 -8.68 -16.64
CA LEU A 84 -15.93 -9.40 -15.89
C LEU A 84 -16.74 -10.35 -16.80
N GLY A 85 -16.81 -10.02 -18.08
CA GLY A 85 -17.57 -10.82 -19.05
C GLY A 85 -19.09 -10.60 -18.98
N GLN A 86 -19.54 -9.48 -18.39
CA GLN A 86 -20.95 -9.09 -18.38
C GLN A 86 -21.06 -7.57 -18.41
N THR A 87 -22.22 -7.07 -18.80
CA THR A 87 -22.49 -5.65 -18.84
C THR A 87 -22.51 -5.06 -17.43
N VAL A 88 -21.78 -3.98 -17.22
CA VAL A 88 -21.79 -3.17 -16.02
C VAL A 88 -22.58 -1.90 -16.32
N THR A 89 -23.69 -1.70 -15.63
CA THR A 89 -24.48 -0.46 -15.75
C THR A 89 -23.73 0.67 -15.05
N LYS A 90 -23.66 1.86 -15.66
CA LYS A 90 -22.97 3.02 -15.09
C LYS A 90 -23.92 4.20 -14.97
N THR A 91 -23.97 4.85 -13.82
CA THR A 91 -24.77 6.06 -13.60
C THR A 91 -23.90 7.32 -13.67
N ASP A 92 -24.50 8.47 -13.99
CA ASP A 92 -23.81 9.76 -14.04
C ASP A 92 -23.79 10.45 -12.66
N GLU A 93 -24.61 9.96 -11.73
CA GLU A 93 -24.73 10.49 -10.37
C GLU A 93 -24.16 9.50 -9.35
N VAL A 94 -23.78 10.00 -8.17
CA VAL A 94 -23.33 9.17 -7.05
C VAL A 94 -24.51 8.67 -6.19
N HIS A 95 -25.62 9.36 -6.17
CA HIS A 95 -26.86 8.99 -5.52
C HIS A 95 -28.02 9.80 -6.10
N GLY A 96 -29.25 9.46 -5.73
CA GLY A 96 -30.43 10.18 -6.14
C GLY A 96 -31.34 9.38 -7.08
N ALA A 97 -32.22 10.06 -7.80
CA ALA A 97 -33.29 9.43 -8.59
C ALA A 97 -32.76 8.50 -9.70
N GLU A 98 -31.72 8.91 -10.42
CA GLU A 98 -31.11 8.08 -11.46
C GLU A 98 -30.55 6.77 -10.89
N VAL A 99 -29.81 6.87 -9.80
CA VAL A 99 -29.21 5.71 -9.13
C VAL A 99 -30.29 4.80 -8.56
N ASN A 100 -31.29 5.37 -7.89
CA ASN A 100 -32.40 4.61 -7.32
C ASN A 100 -33.18 3.85 -8.40
N LYS A 101 -33.38 4.47 -9.57
CA LYS A 101 -34.03 3.82 -10.72
C LYS A 101 -33.18 2.65 -11.21
N ALA A 102 -31.88 2.88 -11.41
CA ALA A 102 -30.96 1.83 -11.87
C ALA A 102 -30.96 0.63 -10.90
N ILE A 103 -30.95 0.88 -9.59
CA ILE A 103 -31.03 -0.18 -8.56
C ILE A 103 -32.32 -0.93 -8.66
N SER A 104 -33.47 -0.25 -8.84
CA SER A 104 -34.78 -0.89 -8.93
C SER A 104 -34.93 -1.83 -10.14
N GLU A 105 -34.13 -1.63 -11.17
CA GLU A 105 -34.09 -2.44 -12.39
C GLU A 105 -33.09 -3.60 -12.31
N MET A 106 -32.25 -3.67 -11.26
CA MET A 106 -31.28 -4.74 -11.09
C MET A 106 -31.93 -6.08 -10.78
N GLU A 107 -31.36 -7.12 -11.36
CA GLU A 107 -31.67 -8.51 -11.04
C GLU A 107 -30.48 -9.13 -10.27
N ASN A 108 -30.73 -10.28 -9.62
CA ASN A 108 -29.66 -11.00 -8.93
C ASN A 108 -28.52 -11.31 -9.88
N GLY A 109 -27.29 -10.96 -9.49
CA GLY A 109 -26.09 -11.13 -10.29
C GLY A 109 -25.70 -9.91 -11.12
N ASP A 110 -26.53 -8.88 -11.16
CA ASP A 110 -26.22 -7.65 -11.88
C ASP A 110 -25.20 -6.78 -11.14
N VAL A 111 -24.49 -5.98 -11.91
CA VAL A 111 -23.45 -5.06 -11.40
C VAL A 111 -23.74 -3.64 -11.91
N LEU A 112 -23.77 -2.72 -10.95
CA LEU A 112 -23.93 -1.29 -11.18
C LEU A 112 -22.69 -0.55 -10.65
N LEU A 113 -22.10 0.33 -11.43
CA LEU A 113 -21.05 1.23 -10.97
C LEU A 113 -21.60 2.66 -10.90
N ILE A 114 -21.63 3.24 -9.70
CA ILE A 114 -22.02 4.65 -9.55
C ILE A 114 -20.85 5.56 -9.94
N GLU A 115 -21.15 6.84 -10.12
CA GLU A 115 -20.13 7.82 -10.53
C GLU A 115 -19.10 8.02 -9.40
N ASN A 116 -17.95 8.58 -9.77
CA ASN A 116 -16.83 8.90 -8.89
C ASN A 116 -17.31 9.55 -7.59
N VAL A 117 -17.16 8.84 -6.47
CA VAL A 117 -17.69 9.29 -5.17
C VAL A 117 -17.07 10.61 -4.72
N ARG A 118 -15.85 10.93 -5.17
CA ARG A 118 -15.19 12.20 -4.85
C ARG A 118 -15.70 13.40 -5.67
N PHE A 119 -16.64 13.18 -6.59
CA PHE A 119 -17.38 14.28 -7.19
C PHE A 119 -18.33 14.94 -6.19
N HIS A 120 -18.73 14.20 -5.15
CA HIS A 120 -19.60 14.73 -4.10
C HIS A 120 -18.75 15.37 -3.00
N PRO A 121 -19.04 16.62 -2.60
CA PRO A 121 -18.26 17.32 -1.58
C PRO A 121 -18.33 16.67 -0.18
N GLY A 122 -19.33 15.84 0.09
CA GLY A 122 -19.50 15.14 1.35
C GLY A 122 -18.65 13.88 1.50
N GLU A 123 -18.09 13.35 0.43
CA GLU A 123 -17.33 12.08 0.50
C GLU A 123 -16.11 12.18 1.42
N GLU A 124 -15.21 13.11 1.14
CA GLU A 124 -13.96 13.27 1.91
C GLU A 124 -14.20 13.83 3.31
N LYS A 125 -15.35 14.47 3.53
CA LYS A 125 -15.77 15.00 4.84
C LYS A 125 -16.45 13.96 5.72
N ASN A 126 -16.65 12.76 5.21
CA ASN A 126 -17.43 11.71 5.88
C ASN A 126 -18.83 12.24 6.28
N ASP A 127 -19.47 12.94 5.37
CA ASP A 127 -20.78 13.54 5.59
C ASP A 127 -21.84 12.49 5.93
N ALA A 128 -22.55 12.68 7.03
CA ALA A 128 -23.54 11.73 7.52
C ALA A 128 -24.72 11.56 6.56
N GLU A 129 -25.16 12.63 5.91
CA GLU A 129 -26.23 12.58 4.91
C GLU A 129 -25.87 11.72 3.71
N LEU A 130 -24.65 11.92 3.19
CA LEU A 130 -24.14 11.12 2.05
C LEU A 130 -23.96 9.67 2.45
N ALA A 131 -23.38 9.40 3.62
CA ALA A 131 -23.19 8.04 4.13
C ALA A 131 -24.53 7.32 4.29
N LYS A 132 -25.55 8.02 4.81
CA LYS A 132 -26.91 7.48 4.92
C LYS A 132 -27.53 7.22 3.55
N ALA A 133 -27.32 8.12 2.58
CA ALA A 133 -27.81 7.91 1.21
C ALA A 133 -27.21 6.65 0.59
N PHE A 134 -25.91 6.40 0.80
CA PHE A 134 -25.25 5.17 0.35
C PHE A 134 -25.84 3.95 1.08
N ALA A 135 -26.02 4.04 2.40
CA ALA A 135 -26.55 2.93 3.19
C ALA A 135 -28.01 2.58 2.79
N ASP A 136 -28.81 3.58 2.45
CA ASP A 136 -30.20 3.37 2.02
C ASP A 136 -30.31 2.62 0.67
N MET A 137 -29.21 2.54 -0.09
CA MET A 137 -29.16 1.79 -1.35
C MET A 137 -29.09 0.28 -1.16
N ALA A 138 -28.64 -0.20 0.00
CA ALA A 138 -28.19 -1.58 0.15
C ALA A 138 -28.55 -2.20 1.51
N ASP A 139 -28.48 -3.53 1.54
CA ASP A 139 -28.68 -4.34 2.75
C ASP A 139 -27.36 -4.62 3.48
N LEU A 140 -26.25 -4.59 2.74
CA LEU A 140 -24.93 -4.96 3.23
C LEU A 140 -23.87 -4.04 2.60
N TYR A 141 -22.90 -3.66 3.40
CA TYR A 141 -21.70 -2.95 2.93
C TYR A 141 -20.51 -3.90 2.90
N VAL A 142 -19.78 -3.90 1.79
CA VAL A 142 -18.52 -4.63 1.64
C VAL A 142 -17.41 -3.62 1.36
N ASN A 143 -16.35 -3.64 2.18
CA ASN A 143 -15.17 -2.84 1.91
C ASN A 143 -14.06 -3.75 1.35
N ASP A 144 -13.68 -3.50 0.11
CA ASP A 144 -12.60 -4.19 -0.59
C ASP A 144 -11.48 -3.23 -1.01
N ALA A 145 -11.54 -1.99 -0.53
CA ALA A 145 -10.63 -0.91 -0.86
C ALA A 145 -9.64 -0.64 0.27
N PHE A 146 -8.68 -1.54 0.47
CA PHE A 146 -7.67 -1.37 1.52
C PHE A 146 -6.87 -0.08 1.34
N GLY A 147 -6.55 0.30 0.10
CA GLY A 147 -5.82 1.53 -0.22
C GLY A 147 -6.50 2.82 0.22
N ALA A 148 -7.82 2.79 0.47
CA ALA A 148 -8.58 3.93 0.98
C ALA A 148 -9.03 3.75 2.43
N ALA A 149 -8.65 2.64 3.08
CA ALA A 149 -9.14 2.27 4.42
C ALA A 149 -8.60 3.16 5.55
N HIS A 150 -7.51 3.88 5.32
CA HIS A 150 -6.91 4.81 6.28
C HIS A 150 -7.63 6.15 6.35
N ARG A 151 -8.56 6.41 5.43
CA ARG A 151 -9.35 7.64 5.37
C ARG A 151 -10.79 7.39 5.83
N ALA A 152 -11.28 8.19 6.75
CA ALA A 152 -12.67 8.16 7.18
C ALA A 152 -13.52 8.99 6.21
N HIS A 153 -13.90 8.38 5.08
CA HIS A 153 -14.77 8.99 4.07
C HIS A 153 -16.18 8.37 4.15
N ALA A 154 -17.16 8.99 3.51
CA ALA A 154 -18.53 8.48 3.55
C ALA A 154 -18.64 7.05 3.02
N SER A 155 -17.96 6.73 1.91
CA SER A 155 -18.01 5.40 1.28
C SER A 155 -17.05 4.38 1.89
N THR A 156 -16.09 4.78 2.73
CA THR A 156 -15.13 3.88 3.36
C THR A 156 -15.40 3.65 4.84
N ALA A 157 -16.06 4.58 5.51
CA ALA A 157 -16.28 4.54 6.95
C ALA A 157 -17.73 4.85 7.34
N GLY A 158 -18.25 6.02 6.95
CA GLY A 158 -19.55 6.49 7.41
C GLY A 158 -20.71 5.54 7.12
N ILE A 159 -20.71 4.90 5.96
CA ILE A 159 -21.75 3.93 5.58
C ILE A 159 -21.84 2.76 6.56
N ALA A 160 -20.74 2.35 7.15
CA ALA A 160 -20.68 1.22 8.10
C ALA A 160 -21.42 1.50 9.42
N GLU A 161 -21.76 2.75 9.69
CA GLU A 161 -22.56 3.10 10.88
C GLU A 161 -24.03 2.77 10.73
N TYR A 162 -24.52 2.59 9.49
CA TYR A 162 -25.94 2.46 9.20
C TYR A 162 -26.37 1.05 8.78
N ILE A 163 -25.48 0.25 8.20
CA ILE A 163 -25.76 -1.11 7.75
C ILE A 163 -24.62 -2.06 8.13
N PRO A 164 -24.86 -3.38 8.18
CA PRO A 164 -23.78 -4.35 8.42
C PRO A 164 -22.64 -4.19 7.42
N ALA A 165 -21.41 -4.35 7.92
CA ALA A 165 -20.19 -4.11 7.14
C ALA A 165 -19.24 -5.30 7.26
N VAL A 166 -18.76 -5.82 6.13
CA VAL A 166 -17.82 -6.94 6.07
C VAL A 166 -16.70 -6.66 5.08
N ALA A 167 -15.62 -7.43 5.17
CA ALA A 167 -14.48 -7.31 4.28
C ALA A 167 -14.68 -8.12 3.00
N GLY A 168 -14.25 -7.57 1.87
CA GLY A 168 -14.03 -8.33 0.64
C GLY A 168 -12.73 -9.14 0.72
N PHE A 169 -12.44 -9.91 -0.31
CA PHE A 169 -11.27 -10.80 -0.31
C PHE A 169 -9.93 -10.07 -0.33
N LEU A 170 -9.83 -8.92 -1.02
CA LEU A 170 -8.62 -8.10 -1.00
C LEU A 170 -8.36 -7.54 0.39
N MET A 171 -9.40 -6.97 1.00
CA MET A 171 -9.32 -6.45 2.37
C MET A 171 -8.95 -7.55 3.36
N GLU A 172 -9.57 -8.72 3.25
CA GLU A 172 -9.27 -9.88 4.09
C GLU A 172 -7.79 -10.26 4.00
N LYS A 173 -7.25 -10.37 2.79
CA LYS A 173 -5.84 -10.73 2.57
C LYS A 173 -4.90 -9.71 3.21
N GLU A 174 -5.14 -8.42 2.99
CA GLU A 174 -4.32 -7.34 3.57
C GLU A 174 -4.34 -7.37 5.10
N ILE A 175 -5.53 -7.49 5.69
CA ILE A 175 -5.70 -7.55 7.14
C ILE A 175 -5.00 -8.78 7.73
N ASN A 176 -5.17 -9.94 7.10
CA ASN A 176 -4.59 -11.19 7.60
C ASN A 176 -3.07 -11.19 7.49
N VAL A 177 -2.53 -10.77 6.35
CA VAL A 177 -1.07 -10.76 6.12
C VAL A 177 -0.37 -9.78 7.05
N LEU A 178 -0.80 -8.52 7.05
CA LEU A 178 -0.17 -7.48 7.87
C LEU A 178 -0.48 -7.67 9.36
N GLY A 179 -1.70 -8.07 9.69
CA GLY A 179 -2.10 -8.30 11.07
C GLY A 179 -1.34 -9.44 11.72
N LYS A 180 -1.13 -10.55 11.02
CA LYS A 180 -0.32 -11.68 11.51
C LYS A 180 1.13 -11.28 11.70
N ALA A 181 1.70 -10.54 10.75
CA ALA A 181 3.07 -10.06 10.83
C ALA A 181 3.30 -9.18 12.07
N LEU A 182 2.32 -8.35 12.44
CA LEU A 182 2.45 -7.44 13.58
C LEU A 182 2.11 -8.09 14.93
N SER A 183 1.35 -9.17 14.95
CA SER A 183 0.87 -9.79 16.21
C SER A 183 1.58 -11.09 16.57
N ASN A 184 1.86 -11.94 15.60
CA ASN A 184 2.48 -13.26 15.80
C ASN A 184 3.34 -13.66 14.61
N PRO A 185 4.45 -12.95 14.37
CA PRO A 185 5.31 -13.21 13.22
C PRO A 185 6.07 -14.52 13.34
N GLU A 186 6.27 -15.22 12.24
CA GLU A 186 7.25 -16.29 12.16
C GLU A 186 8.66 -15.69 12.22
N ARG A 187 9.58 -16.37 12.91
CA ARG A 187 10.94 -15.85 13.16
C ARG A 187 12.01 -16.73 12.50
N PRO A 188 13.10 -16.15 12.02
CA PRO A 188 13.47 -14.71 12.11
C PRO A 188 12.57 -13.80 11.28
N PHE A 189 12.13 -12.69 11.90
CA PHE A 189 11.34 -11.64 11.26
C PHE A 189 12.26 -10.46 10.95
N THR A 190 12.34 -10.11 9.68
CA THR A 190 13.18 -9.01 9.18
C THR A 190 12.30 -7.91 8.58
N ALA A 191 12.51 -6.69 9.03
CA ALA A 191 11.96 -5.50 8.39
C ALA A 191 13.06 -4.76 7.63
N ILE A 192 12.76 -4.37 6.40
CA ILE A 192 13.66 -3.58 5.57
C ILE A 192 13.00 -2.22 5.36
N ILE A 193 13.60 -1.19 5.92
CA ILE A 193 13.10 0.18 5.88
C ILE A 193 14.06 1.04 5.09
N GLY A 194 13.59 1.54 3.96
CA GLY A 194 14.31 2.46 3.10
C GLY A 194 13.53 3.73 2.85
N GLY A 195 13.94 4.48 1.85
CA GLY A 195 13.33 5.76 1.49
C GLY A 195 14.26 6.94 1.78
N ALA A 196 13.76 8.15 1.58
CA ALA A 196 14.58 9.35 1.63
C ALA A 196 14.76 9.92 3.04
N LYS A 197 13.72 9.89 3.88
CA LYS A 197 13.70 10.65 5.14
C LYS A 197 13.28 9.82 6.34
N VAL A 198 14.00 9.98 7.46
CA VAL A 198 13.67 9.38 8.76
C VAL A 198 12.27 9.81 9.22
N LYS A 199 11.92 11.07 9.08
CA LYS A 199 10.63 11.61 9.55
C LYS A 199 9.43 10.86 8.95
N ASP A 200 9.55 10.37 7.73
CA ASP A 200 8.46 9.65 7.05
C ASP A 200 8.34 8.19 7.52
N LYS A 201 9.32 7.69 8.24
CA LYS A 201 9.40 6.29 8.70
C LYS A 201 9.39 6.13 10.23
N ILE A 202 9.28 7.24 10.97
CA ILE A 202 9.29 7.20 12.45
C ILE A 202 8.25 6.22 12.99
N GLY A 203 7.01 6.33 12.53
CA GLY A 203 5.92 5.46 13.00
C GLY A 203 6.15 3.99 12.71
N VAL A 204 6.68 3.67 11.55
CA VAL A 204 7.00 2.29 11.15
C VAL A 204 8.15 1.74 12.01
N ILE A 205 9.22 2.51 12.16
CA ILE A 205 10.37 2.07 12.96
C ILE A 205 9.97 1.88 14.41
N ASP A 206 9.24 2.83 15.00
CA ASP A 206 8.77 2.73 16.38
C ASP A 206 7.92 1.48 16.62
N ASN A 207 7.04 1.15 15.69
CA ASN A 207 6.15 0.02 15.84
C ASN A 207 6.85 -1.33 15.58
N LEU A 208 7.77 -1.37 14.63
CA LEU A 208 8.42 -2.61 14.23
C LEU A 208 9.66 -2.97 15.05
N ILE A 209 10.38 -1.98 15.61
CA ILE A 209 11.64 -2.23 16.33
C ILE A 209 11.46 -3.18 17.51
N ASP A 210 10.27 -3.21 18.14
CA ASP A 210 9.95 -4.11 19.24
C ASP A 210 9.52 -5.52 18.77
N LYS A 211 9.30 -5.69 17.46
CA LYS A 211 8.69 -6.92 16.93
C LYS A 211 9.62 -7.74 16.06
N VAL A 212 10.66 -7.11 15.51
CA VAL A 212 11.57 -7.75 14.56
C VAL A 212 12.78 -8.37 15.22
N ASP A 213 13.38 -9.35 14.56
CA ASP A 213 14.70 -9.89 14.91
C ASP A 213 15.81 -9.13 14.21
N ASN A 214 15.54 -8.68 12.98
CA ASN A 214 16.47 -7.89 12.17
C ASN A 214 15.78 -6.65 11.63
N LEU A 215 16.46 -5.51 11.72
CA LEU A 215 16.02 -4.26 11.11
C LEU A 215 17.10 -3.77 10.16
N ILE A 216 16.77 -3.75 8.87
CA ILE A 216 17.67 -3.32 7.80
C ILE A 216 17.31 -1.90 7.39
N ILE A 217 18.28 -1.01 7.40
CA ILE A 217 18.12 0.40 7.04
C ILE A 217 18.86 0.67 5.72
N GLY A 218 18.18 1.34 4.80
CA GLY A 218 18.75 1.72 3.51
C GLY A 218 18.14 3.01 2.97
N GLY A 219 18.57 3.40 1.77
CA GLY A 219 18.10 4.64 1.15
C GLY A 219 18.67 5.90 1.80
N GLY A 220 18.12 7.05 1.43
CA GLY A 220 18.60 8.36 1.92
C GLY A 220 18.52 8.52 3.42
N LEU A 221 17.52 7.93 4.06
CA LEU A 221 17.38 8.01 5.53
C LEU A 221 18.56 7.35 6.28
N ALA A 222 19.24 6.40 5.66
CA ALA A 222 20.39 5.72 6.26
C ALA A 222 21.53 6.70 6.60
N TYR A 223 21.69 7.77 5.85
CA TYR A 223 22.82 8.71 6.05
C TYR A 223 22.67 9.53 7.33
N THR A 224 21.46 9.77 7.79
CA THR A 224 21.23 10.37 9.12
C THR A 224 21.71 9.42 10.22
N PHE A 225 21.48 8.11 10.08
CA PHE A 225 22.00 7.09 11.00
C PHE A 225 23.53 6.99 10.93
N VAL A 226 24.09 7.06 9.72
CA VAL A 226 25.55 7.03 9.51
C VAL A 226 26.21 8.23 10.17
N LYS A 227 25.64 9.42 10.02
CA LYS A 227 26.10 10.63 10.70
C LYS A 227 26.00 10.49 12.23
N ALA A 228 24.93 9.87 12.71
CA ALA A 228 24.74 9.60 14.14
C ALA A 228 25.84 8.67 14.70
N GLN A 229 26.42 7.82 13.88
CA GLN A 229 27.55 6.97 14.24
C GLN A 229 28.90 7.69 14.23
N GLY A 230 28.93 8.97 13.82
CA GLY A 230 30.14 9.79 13.81
C GLY A 230 30.87 9.85 12.48
N HIS A 231 30.30 9.33 11.39
CA HIS A 231 30.90 9.37 10.07
C HIS A 231 30.52 10.66 9.32
N GLU A 232 31.40 11.13 8.47
CA GLU A 232 31.10 12.19 7.51
C GLU A 232 30.38 11.61 6.29
N ILE A 233 29.37 12.33 5.80
CA ILE A 233 28.52 11.84 4.71
C ILE A 233 28.55 12.70 3.45
N GLY A 234 29.47 13.68 3.38
CA GLY A 234 29.58 14.57 2.25
C GLY A 234 28.30 15.37 2.00
N LYS A 235 27.84 15.36 0.75
CA LYS A 235 26.59 16.03 0.35
C LYS A 235 25.36 15.14 0.41
N SER A 236 25.48 13.95 1.03
CA SER A 236 24.36 13.02 1.18
C SER A 236 23.21 13.64 1.97
N LEU A 237 21.98 13.15 1.75
CA LEU A 237 20.80 13.60 2.49
C LEU A 237 21.04 13.49 4.00
N LEU A 238 20.70 14.55 4.72
CA LEU A 238 20.84 14.62 6.17
C LEU A 238 19.65 15.36 6.77
N GLU A 239 19.07 14.76 7.79
CA GLU A 239 18.08 15.39 8.66
C GLU A 239 18.75 15.68 10.01
N GLU A 240 19.32 16.88 10.18
CA GLU A 240 20.07 17.25 11.39
C GLU A 240 19.23 17.14 12.65
N ASP A 241 17.95 17.49 12.57
CA ASP A 241 17.00 17.40 13.67
C ASP A 241 16.61 15.94 14.03
N LYS A 242 17.05 14.94 13.27
CA LYS A 242 16.77 13.53 13.50
C LYS A 242 17.99 12.70 13.93
N ILE A 243 19.16 13.31 14.05
CA ILE A 243 20.37 12.61 14.48
C ILE A 243 20.21 11.98 15.87
N ASP A 244 19.64 12.74 16.82
CA ASP A 244 19.42 12.22 18.17
C ASP A 244 18.42 11.07 18.19
N LEU A 245 17.37 11.16 17.40
CA LEU A 245 16.39 10.09 17.25
C LEU A 245 17.04 8.83 16.63
N ALA A 246 17.90 8.99 15.64
CA ALA A 246 18.64 7.87 15.05
C ALA A 246 19.51 7.16 16.10
N LYS A 247 20.17 7.92 16.97
CA LYS A 247 20.94 7.36 18.11
C LYS A 247 20.03 6.58 19.07
N GLU A 248 18.86 7.11 19.36
CA GLU A 248 17.87 6.45 20.23
C GLU A 248 17.43 5.11 19.65
N TYR A 249 17.17 5.06 18.35
CA TYR A 249 16.76 3.83 17.68
C TYR A 249 17.86 2.77 17.70
N MET A 250 19.11 3.15 17.44
CA MET A 250 20.24 2.22 17.49
C MET A 250 20.43 1.67 18.90
N LYS A 251 20.30 2.53 19.93
CA LYS A 251 20.35 2.13 21.33
C LYS A 251 19.20 1.19 21.69
N LYS A 252 17.99 1.52 21.30
CA LYS A 252 16.80 0.70 21.56
C LYS A 252 16.95 -0.68 20.93
N ALA A 253 17.44 -0.75 19.69
CA ALA A 253 17.70 -2.01 19.02
C ALA A 253 18.69 -2.88 19.80
N GLU A 254 19.78 -2.30 20.30
CA GLU A 254 20.75 -2.99 21.11
C GLU A 254 20.12 -3.52 22.41
N GLU A 255 19.37 -2.68 23.12
CA GLU A 255 18.68 -3.05 24.37
C GLU A 255 17.65 -4.16 24.17
N LYS A 256 16.99 -4.19 23.01
CA LYS A 256 15.97 -5.20 22.67
C LYS A 256 16.54 -6.46 22.03
N GLY A 257 17.84 -6.49 21.76
CA GLY A 257 18.47 -7.61 21.07
C GLY A 257 18.14 -7.70 19.59
N VAL A 258 17.76 -6.60 18.99
CA VAL A 258 17.47 -6.51 17.55
C VAL A 258 18.78 -6.32 16.79
N ASN A 259 18.99 -7.12 15.74
CA ASN A 259 20.11 -6.96 14.84
C ASN A 259 19.83 -5.77 13.90
N PHE A 260 20.51 -4.66 14.16
CA PHE A 260 20.33 -3.42 13.42
C PHE A 260 21.39 -3.32 12.33
N LEU A 261 20.98 -3.43 11.06
CA LEU A 261 21.90 -3.47 9.94
C LEU A 261 21.96 -2.14 9.20
N MET A 262 23.15 -1.61 9.10
CA MET A 262 23.48 -0.36 8.44
C MET A 262 24.37 -0.61 7.23
N PRO A 263 24.45 0.29 6.24
CA PRO A 263 25.39 0.16 5.15
C PRO A 263 26.85 0.14 5.63
N ASP A 264 27.63 -0.79 5.09
CA ASP A 264 29.10 -0.84 5.29
C ASP A 264 29.82 -0.10 4.18
N ASP A 265 29.20 -0.01 3.00
CA ASP A 265 29.71 0.67 1.83
C ASP A 265 28.54 1.28 1.04
N VAL A 266 28.86 2.23 0.19
CA VAL A 266 27.89 2.98 -0.59
C VAL A 266 28.42 3.24 -1.99
N VAL A 267 27.51 3.54 -2.91
CA VAL A 267 27.82 4.10 -4.22
C VAL A 267 27.65 5.61 -4.12
N VAL A 268 28.73 6.33 -4.33
CA VAL A 268 28.75 7.79 -4.28
C VAL A 268 28.87 8.37 -5.69
N ALA A 269 28.34 9.56 -5.89
CA ALA A 269 28.37 10.27 -7.15
C ALA A 269 28.62 11.76 -6.93
N ASP A 270 29.19 12.40 -7.94
CA ASP A 270 29.45 13.84 -7.93
C ASP A 270 28.24 14.65 -8.42
N ASP A 271 27.23 14.00 -8.97
CA ASP A 271 25.99 14.61 -9.42
C ASP A 271 24.85 13.58 -9.37
N PHE A 272 23.63 14.08 -9.29
CA PHE A 272 22.40 13.29 -9.27
C PHE A 272 21.96 12.97 -10.71
N SER A 273 22.74 12.14 -11.39
CA SER A 273 22.46 11.71 -12.77
C SER A 273 23.13 10.39 -13.10
N ASP A 274 22.61 9.69 -14.12
CA ASP A 274 23.17 8.43 -14.59
C ASP A 274 24.57 8.61 -15.21
N SER A 275 24.85 9.78 -15.75
CA SER A 275 26.14 10.14 -16.36
C SER A 275 27.18 10.66 -15.36
N ALA A 276 26.83 10.80 -14.08
CA ALA A 276 27.74 11.27 -13.05
C ALA A 276 28.96 10.36 -12.88
N ASN A 277 30.06 10.91 -12.40
CA ASN A 277 31.15 10.11 -11.92
C ASN A 277 30.74 9.38 -10.65
N LYS A 278 31.06 8.09 -10.57
CA LYS A 278 30.61 7.20 -9.51
C LYS A 278 31.77 6.40 -8.95
N GLU A 279 31.73 6.16 -7.64
CA GLU A 279 32.66 5.27 -6.95
C GLU A 279 31.93 4.44 -5.89
N GLU A 280 32.45 3.25 -5.65
CA GLU A 280 32.05 2.42 -4.52
C GLU A 280 33.09 2.68 -3.41
N VAL A 281 32.59 3.17 -2.25
CA VAL A 281 33.45 3.53 -1.12
C VAL A 281 32.92 2.94 0.19
N GLY A 282 33.82 2.73 1.15
CA GLY A 282 33.41 2.41 2.52
C GLY A 282 32.58 3.53 3.12
N ILE A 283 31.74 3.19 4.09
CA ILE A 283 30.84 4.15 4.74
C ILE A 283 31.60 5.27 5.47
N ASP A 284 32.84 5.02 5.85
CA ASP A 284 33.75 5.97 6.50
C ASP A 284 34.56 6.83 5.50
N SER A 285 34.36 6.65 4.22
CA SER A 285 35.22 7.23 3.16
C SER A 285 34.41 8.01 2.11
N ILE A 286 33.24 8.55 2.45
CA ILE A 286 32.44 9.36 1.54
C ILE A 286 33.14 10.69 1.29
N PRO A 287 33.48 11.04 0.01
CA PRO A 287 34.10 12.31 -0.30
C PRO A 287 33.23 13.51 0.07
N ALA A 288 33.85 14.58 0.53
CA ALA A 288 33.11 15.78 1.03
C ALA A 288 32.23 16.44 -0.02
N ASP A 289 32.61 16.35 -1.31
CA ASP A 289 31.89 16.99 -2.42
C ASP A 289 30.93 16.04 -3.15
N TRP A 290 30.82 14.81 -2.70
CA TRP A 290 30.01 13.77 -3.33
C TRP A 290 28.86 13.36 -2.41
N GLU A 291 27.86 12.70 -2.99
CA GLU A 291 26.69 12.19 -2.26
C GLU A 291 26.53 10.68 -2.47
N ALA A 292 26.10 9.99 -1.44
CA ALA A 292 25.76 8.58 -1.54
C ALA A 292 24.33 8.44 -2.08
N LEU A 293 24.17 7.58 -3.10
CA LEU A 293 22.90 7.39 -3.81
C LEU A 293 22.42 5.94 -3.85
N ASP A 294 23.22 5.00 -3.37
CA ASP A 294 22.85 3.58 -3.25
C ASP A 294 23.77 2.88 -2.23
N ILE A 295 23.33 1.71 -1.79
CA ILE A 295 24.18 0.82 -0.99
C ILE A 295 25.22 0.14 -1.89
N GLY A 296 26.40 -0.12 -1.32
CA GLY A 296 27.50 -0.75 -2.03
C GLY A 296 27.42 -2.29 -2.06
N PRO A 297 28.39 -2.93 -2.75
CA PRO A 297 28.37 -4.38 -2.96
C PRO A 297 28.49 -5.21 -1.69
N LYS A 298 29.27 -4.77 -0.70
CA LYS A 298 29.38 -5.47 0.60
C LYS A 298 28.08 -5.41 1.36
N THR A 299 27.42 -4.27 1.35
CA THR A 299 26.11 -4.08 2.00
C THR A 299 25.04 -4.95 1.34
N ARG A 300 25.02 -4.98 0.00
CA ARG A 300 24.10 -5.85 -0.75
C ARG A 300 24.22 -7.31 -0.34
N GLU A 301 25.44 -7.81 -0.23
CA GLU A 301 25.73 -9.19 0.17
C GLU A 301 25.28 -9.45 1.61
N LYS A 302 25.63 -8.55 2.54
CA LYS A 302 25.24 -8.64 3.94
C LYS A 302 23.70 -8.66 4.11
N TYR A 303 23.00 -7.75 3.43
CA TYR A 303 21.55 -7.69 3.50
C TYR A 303 20.89 -8.92 2.87
N ALA A 304 21.39 -9.37 1.73
CA ALA A 304 20.89 -10.57 1.07
C ALA A 304 21.00 -11.82 1.96
N GLU A 305 22.10 -11.97 2.68
CA GLU A 305 22.32 -13.10 3.58
C GLU A 305 21.28 -13.14 4.70
N VAL A 306 21.01 -12.00 5.34
CA VAL A 306 19.99 -11.89 6.39
C VAL A 306 18.59 -12.14 5.83
N ILE A 307 18.28 -11.58 4.67
CA ILE A 307 16.98 -11.75 4.01
C ILE A 307 16.71 -13.23 3.70
N LYS A 308 17.69 -13.91 3.11
CA LYS A 308 17.55 -15.33 2.74
C LYS A 308 17.32 -16.25 3.91
N ASP A 309 17.83 -15.89 5.09
CA ASP A 309 17.71 -16.68 6.31
C ASP A 309 16.43 -16.38 7.11
N SER A 310 15.64 -15.42 6.66
CA SER A 310 14.43 -14.97 7.32
C SER A 310 13.22 -15.84 6.99
N LYS A 311 12.28 -15.97 7.94
CA LYS A 311 10.99 -16.65 7.73
C LYS A 311 9.87 -15.68 7.38
N LEU A 312 10.03 -14.41 7.72
CA LEU A 312 9.12 -13.33 7.35
C LEU A 312 9.95 -12.10 7.03
N VAL A 313 9.68 -11.48 5.90
CA VAL A 313 10.32 -10.22 5.51
C VAL A 313 9.24 -9.23 5.10
N ILE A 314 9.28 -8.05 5.70
CA ILE A 314 8.48 -6.89 5.26
C ILE A 314 9.45 -5.85 4.71
N TRP A 315 9.22 -5.41 3.50
CA TRP A 315 10.03 -4.39 2.86
C TRP A 315 9.21 -3.14 2.55
N ASN A 316 9.66 -2.00 3.06
CA ASN A 316 9.07 -0.68 2.82
C ASN A 316 10.17 0.35 2.52
N GLY A 317 10.26 0.78 1.29
CA GLY A 317 11.16 1.83 0.83
C GLY A 317 12.44 1.32 0.14
N PRO A 318 12.86 1.97 -0.95
CA PRO A 318 14.02 1.56 -1.73
C PRO A 318 15.36 1.79 -1.01
N MET A 319 16.40 1.07 -1.46
CA MET A 319 17.75 1.16 -0.89
C MET A 319 18.60 2.26 -1.51
N GLY A 320 18.16 2.82 -2.62
CA GLY A 320 18.85 3.88 -3.35
C GLY A 320 17.92 4.56 -4.33
N VAL A 321 18.47 5.40 -5.19
CA VAL A 321 17.73 6.11 -6.24
C VAL A 321 17.54 5.17 -7.43
N PHE A 322 16.66 4.19 -7.26
CA PHE A 322 16.48 3.07 -8.20
C PHE A 322 15.88 3.47 -9.55
N GLU A 323 15.33 4.67 -9.65
CA GLU A 323 14.85 5.25 -10.92
C GLU A 323 16.01 5.53 -11.89
N ILE A 324 17.22 5.71 -11.36
CA ILE A 324 18.44 5.89 -12.14
C ILE A 324 19.19 4.55 -12.14
N GLU A 325 19.46 4.01 -13.33
CA GLU A 325 20.05 2.67 -13.50
C GLU A 325 21.34 2.48 -12.69
N SER A 326 22.21 3.47 -12.66
CA SER A 326 23.47 3.42 -11.91
C SER A 326 23.33 3.27 -10.41
N PHE A 327 22.16 3.64 -9.85
CA PHE A 327 21.87 3.61 -8.42
C PHE A 327 20.74 2.64 -8.07
N ALA A 328 20.46 1.69 -8.96
CA ALA A 328 19.40 0.69 -8.81
C ALA A 328 19.90 -0.64 -8.23
N ASN A 329 21.19 -0.89 -8.20
CA ASN A 329 21.74 -2.19 -7.86
C ASN A 329 21.40 -2.66 -6.44
N GLY A 330 21.35 -1.74 -5.49
CA GLY A 330 20.97 -2.07 -4.11
C GLY A 330 19.54 -2.54 -4.00
N THR A 331 18.61 -1.82 -4.62
CA THR A 331 17.19 -2.18 -4.64
C THR A 331 16.96 -3.49 -5.41
N LYS A 332 17.65 -3.69 -6.54
CA LYS A 332 17.61 -4.96 -7.28
C LYS A 332 18.10 -6.14 -6.43
N ALA A 333 19.21 -5.95 -5.71
CA ALA A 333 19.80 -7.00 -4.87
C ALA A 333 18.85 -7.42 -3.74
N VAL A 334 18.18 -6.46 -3.12
CA VAL A 334 17.16 -6.73 -2.09
C VAL A 334 15.98 -7.49 -2.70
N ALA A 335 15.45 -7.04 -3.83
CA ALA A 335 14.37 -7.73 -4.54
C ALA A 335 14.75 -9.16 -4.91
N ASN A 336 15.98 -9.36 -5.41
CA ASN A 336 16.49 -10.69 -5.74
C ASN A 336 16.58 -11.60 -4.50
N ALA A 337 17.08 -11.07 -3.39
CA ALA A 337 17.19 -11.83 -2.15
C ALA A 337 15.80 -12.25 -1.64
N LEU A 338 14.80 -11.37 -1.74
CA LEU A 338 13.42 -11.71 -1.41
C LEU A 338 12.86 -12.82 -2.32
N SER A 339 13.21 -12.81 -3.60
CA SER A 339 12.77 -13.85 -4.55
C SER A 339 13.39 -15.23 -4.24
N GLU A 340 14.53 -15.26 -3.58
CA GLU A 340 15.27 -16.49 -3.26
C GLU A 340 15.00 -17.01 -1.83
N THR A 341 14.47 -16.18 -0.93
CA THR A 341 14.18 -16.63 0.44
C THR A 341 13.06 -17.66 0.45
N LYS A 342 13.14 -18.60 1.40
CA LYS A 342 12.05 -19.54 1.67
C LYS A 342 11.00 -18.96 2.61
N GLY A 343 11.26 -17.80 3.16
CA GLY A 343 10.35 -17.09 4.04
C GLY A 343 9.19 -16.45 3.28
N TYR A 344 8.22 -15.97 4.05
CA TYR A 344 7.08 -15.23 3.50
C TYR A 344 7.50 -13.78 3.26
N THR A 345 7.23 -13.26 2.06
CA THR A 345 7.67 -11.94 1.63
C THR A 345 6.49 -10.99 1.44
N VAL A 346 6.58 -9.82 2.08
CA VAL A 346 5.55 -8.78 2.04
C VAL A 346 6.19 -7.48 1.58
N ILE A 347 5.63 -6.91 0.53
CA ILE A 347 6.05 -5.60 0.02
C ILE A 347 4.98 -4.59 0.41
N GLY A 348 5.38 -3.56 1.15
CA GLY A 348 4.51 -2.47 1.57
C GLY A 348 5.01 -1.12 1.08
N GLY A 349 4.08 -0.30 0.57
CA GLY A 349 4.40 1.03 0.07
C GLY A 349 4.58 1.11 -1.44
N GLY A 350 4.25 2.28 -2.00
CA GLY A 350 4.20 2.51 -3.43
C GLY A 350 5.55 2.36 -4.14
N ASP A 351 6.62 2.89 -3.54
CA ASP A 351 7.96 2.84 -4.15
C ASP A 351 8.51 1.41 -4.20
N SER A 352 8.32 0.63 -3.14
CA SER A 352 8.76 -0.77 -3.10
C SER A 352 7.98 -1.62 -4.09
N ALA A 353 6.66 -1.42 -4.18
CA ALA A 353 5.81 -2.09 -5.16
C ALA A 353 6.24 -1.75 -6.59
N ALA A 354 6.50 -0.47 -6.86
CA ALA A 354 6.99 -0.03 -8.17
C ALA A 354 8.36 -0.64 -8.51
N ALA A 355 9.25 -0.75 -7.53
CA ALA A 355 10.58 -1.34 -7.73
C ALA A 355 10.51 -2.82 -8.09
N VAL A 356 9.73 -3.63 -7.35
CA VAL A 356 9.62 -5.07 -7.66
C VAL A 356 8.95 -5.31 -9.01
N GLU A 357 8.01 -4.47 -9.38
CA GLU A 357 7.38 -4.51 -10.71
C GLU A 357 8.38 -4.17 -11.80
N LYS A 358 9.09 -3.05 -11.65
CA LYS A 358 10.08 -2.57 -12.62
C LYS A 358 11.18 -3.62 -12.89
N PHE A 359 11.65 -4.30 -11.85
CA PHE A 359 12.73 -5.26 -11.97
C PHE A 359 12.27 -6.70 -12.23
N GLY A 360 10.95 -6.92 -12.39
CA GLY A 360 10.42 -8.22 -12.76
C GLY A 360 10.30 -9.23 -11.62
N TYR A 361 10.25 -8.78 -10.37
CA TYR A 361 10.17 -9.65 -9.19
C TYR A 361 8.79 -9.69 -8.53
N ALA A 362 7.81 -8.94 -9.05
CA ALA A 362 6.50 -8.84 -8.39
C ALA A 362 5.83 -10.20 -8.17
N ASN A 363 5.91 -11.10 -9.15
CA ASN A 363 5.33 -12.43 -9.07
C ASN A 363 6.07 -13.39 -8.13
N ASP A 364 7.29 -13.04 -7.74
CA ASP A 364 8.10 -13.82 -6.80
C ASP A 364 7.83 -13.44 -5.34
N MET A 365 7.03 -12.40 -5.11
CA MET A 365 6.65 -11.96 -3.77
C MET A 365 5.36 -12.65 -3.35
N ASP A 366 5.27 -13.04 -2.07
CA ASP A 366 4.07 -13.68 -1.54
C ASP A 366 2.90 -12.70 -1.43
N HIS A 367 3.19 -11.45 -1.08
CA HIS A 367 2.19 -10.39 -1.02
C HIS A 367 2.79 -9.04 -1.36
N VAL A 368 2.26 -8.40 -2.40
CA VAL A 368 2.54 -7.01 -2.72
C VAL A 368 1.31 -6.21 -2.32
N SER A 369 1.41 -5.44 -1.25
CA SER A 369 0.27 -4.67 -0.75
C SER A 369 -0.14 -3.60 -1.76
N THR A 370 -1.43 -3.50 -2.01
CA THR A 370 -2.03 -2.46 -2.85
C THR A 370 -2.36 -1.21 -2.05
N GLY A 371 -2.12 -1.24 -0.74
CA GLY A 371 -2.60 -0.22 0.19
C GLY A 371 -1.85 1.10 0.19
N GLY A 372 -0.63 1.16 -0.34
CA GLY A 372 0.17 2.39 -0.32
C GLY A 372 0.24 3.02 1.08
N GLY A 373 -0.34 4.21 1.25
CA GLY A 373 -0.40 4.90 2.54
C GLY A 373 -1.15 4.14 3.63
N ALA A 374 -2.18 3.38 3.27
CA ALA A 374 -2.90 2.55 4.23
C ALA A 374 -2.02 1.42 4.79
N SER A 375 -1.20 0.79 3.93
CA SER A 375 -0.23 -0.22 4.38
C SER A 375 0.77 0.37 5.34
N LEU A 376 1.27 1.56 5.05
CA LEU A 376 2.22 2.27 5.91
C LEU A 376 1.59 2.56 7.28
N GLU A 377 0.39 3.14 7.32
CA GLU A 377 -0.30 3.44 8.57
C GLU A 377 -0.65 2.18 9.36
N PHE A 378 -0.99 1.09 8.68
CA PHE A 378 -1.21 -0.20 9.35
C PHE A 378 0.08 -0.71 10.00
N MET A 379 1.21 -0.62 9.31
CA MET A 379 2.53 -0.99 9.86
C MET A 379 2.99 -0.07 11.00
N GLU A 380 2.49 1.16 11.05
CA GLU A 380 2.70 2.09 12.16
C GLU A 380 1.87 1.70 13.41
N GLY A 381 1.00 0.70 13.30
CA GLY A 381 0.12 0.28 14.40
C GLY A 381 -1.14 1.13 14.56
N LYS A 382 -1.45 1.98 13.59
CA LYS A 382 -2.64 2.85 13.63
C LYS A 382 -3.89 2.05 13.28
N ASP A 383 -5.02 2.43 13.90
CA ASP A 383 -6.32 1.94 13.50
C ASP A 383 -6.73 2.59 12.18
N LEU A 384 -7.15 1.76 11.23
CA LEU A 384 -7.67 2.23 9.95
C LEU A 384 -9.19 2.26 10.03
N PRO A 385 -9.85 3.43 9.84
CA PRO A 385 -11.32 3.52 9.94
C PRO A 385 -12.06 2.53 9.06
N GLY A 386 -11.60 2.32 7.83
CA GLY A 386 -12.19 1.36 6.89
C GLY A 386 -12.04 -0.10 7.30
N VAL A 387 -11.19 -0.38 8.27
CA VAL A 387 -11.01 -1.72 8.84
C VAL A 387 -11.73 -1.84 10.18
N SER A 388 -11.50 -0.88 11.08
CA SER A 388 -12.04 -0.95 12.46
C SER A 388 -13.56 -0.92 12.51
N LEU A 389 -14.22 -0.30 11.52
CA LEU A 389 -15.69 -0.23 11.43
C LEU A 389 -16.34 -1.49 10.82
N LEU A 390 -15.55 -2.44 10.33
CA LEU A 390 -16.07 -3.73 9.88
C LEU A 390 -16.54 -4.55 11.10
N ASN A 391 -17.59 -5.34 10.91
CA ASN A 391 -18.13 -6.18 11.95
C ASN A 391 -17.14 -7.27 12.37
N ASP A 392 -17.07 -7.53 13.66
CA ASP A 392 -16.28 -8.63 14.22
C ASP A 392 -17.03 -9.96 14.06
N LYS A 393 -16.28 -11.08 13.95
CA LYS A 393 -16.85 -12.44 13.94
C LYS A 393 -17.45 -12.81 15.28
#